data_4b7ec0b2a353b072fb82586af1ff041f
#
_entry.id   4b7ec0b2a353b072fb82586af1ff041f
#
_cell.length_a   1.000
_cell.length_b   1.000
_cell.length_c   1.000
_cell.angle_alpha   90.00
_cell.angle_beta   90.00
_cell.angle_gamma   90.00
#
_symmetry.space_group_name_H-M   'P 1'
#
loop_
_entity.id
_entity.type
_entity.pdbx_description
1 polymer ?
#
loop_
_entity_poly.entity_id
_entity_poly.type
_entity_poly.pdbx_seq_one_letter_code
_entity_poly.pdbx_strand_id
1 'polypeptide(L)'
;LTFTNEKLVGNMENIYVSYPNLSADVKVGNTILLDDGKIKVKVKEKTKDRNVRVEVTLGGILSSKKGINLPDTKISLPALTEKDLVDLDFIIEQELDWVALSFVRSVKDIIILRNKLEESKSRTKIIAKIEKPEALNNIRDIIVESDAIMIARGDLGVELPVEQVPLIQKDIIRKCIHRAKPVIVATQMMESMIERAKPNRSEITDVANAVLEGADAVMLSGETAT
;
A
#
# COMPACT_ATOMS: atom_id res chain seq x y z
N LEU A 1 -13.60 15.52 15.92
CA LEU A 1 -14.01 14.33 15.23
C LEU A 1 -13.52 13.10 16.01
N THR A 2 -14.34 12.06 16.08
CA THR A 2 -14.01 10.82 16.82
C THR A 2 -14.03 9.64 15.87
N PHE A 3 -12.96 8.84 15.87
CA PHE A 3 -12.91 7.55 15.20
C PHE A 3 -13.29 6.45 16.20
N THR A 4 -14.17 5.55 15.78
CA THR A 4 -14.68 4.45 16.58
C THR A 4 -14.69 3.14 15.81
N ASN A 5 -14.56 2.01 16.51
CA ASN A 5 -14.76 0.68 15.95
C ASN A 5 -16.22 0.20 16.03
N GLU A 6 -17.11 0.97 16.66
CA GLU A 6 -18.54 0.68 16.64
C GLU A 6 -19.11 0.97 15.25
N LYS A 7 -19.81 -0.01 14.68
CA LYS A 7 -20.41 0.14 13.35
C LYS A 7 -21.54 1.18 13.40
N LEU A 8 -21.33 2.29 12.69
CA LEU A 8 -22.30 3.38 12.55
C LEU A 8 -22.22 4.00 11.16
N VAL A 9 -23.26 4.74 10.80
CA VAL A 9 -23.21 5.66 9.65
C VAL A 9 -22.45 6.90 10.09
N GLY A 10 -21.35 7.22 9.40
CA GLY A 10 -20.50 8.36 9.75
C GLY A 10 -21.25 9.69 9.65
N ASN A 11 -20.88 10.62 10.52
CA ASN A 11 -21.38 11.99 10.56
C ASN A 11 -20.23 12.97 10.89
N MET A 12 -20.55 14.24 11.14
CA MET A 12 -19.56 15.29 11.45
C MET A 12 -18.83 15.10 12.79
N GLU A 13 -19.30 14.19 13.66
CA GLU A 13 -18.72 13.96 14.98
C GLU A 13 -18.05 12.60 15.08
N ASN A 14 -18.63 11.56 14.46
CA ASN A 14 -18.18 10.18 14.59
C ASN A 14 -18.00 9.50 13.23
N ILE A 15 -16.90 8.80 13.07
CA ILE A 15 -16.59 7.99 11.89
C ILE A 15 -16.22 6.58 12.32
N TYR A 16 -16.87 5.60 11.70
CA TYR A 16 -16.51 4.19 11.85
C TYR A 16 -15.21 3.88 11.13
N VAL A 17 -14.29 3.21 11.82
CA VAL A 17 -13.04 2.70 11.26
C VAL A 17 -12.98 1.20 11.50
N SER A 18 -12.79 0.44 10.42
CA SER A 18 -12.75 -1.03 10.47
C SER A 18 -11.48 -1.60 11.11
N TYR A 19 -10.42 -0.82 11.27
CA TYR A 19 -9.18 -1.25 11.90
C TYR A 19 -9.34 -1.36 13.43
N PRO A 20 -9.40 -2.58 14.01
CA PRO A 20 -9.75 -2.77 15.42
C PRO A 20 -8.68 -2.26 16.38
N ASN A 21 -7.40 -2.26 15.95
CA ASN A 21 -6.27 -1.85 16.78
C ASN A 21 -5.91 -0.37 16.64
N LEU A 22 -6.72 0.45 15.95
CA LEU A 22 -6.42 1.86 15.74
C LEU A 22 -6.01 2.56 17.04
N SER A 23 -6.85 2.48 18.07
CA SER A 23 -6.58 3.12 19.35
C SER A 23 -5.35 2.57 20.10
N ALA A 24 -5.02 1.29 19.88
CA ALA A 24 -3.83 0.69 20.49
C ALA A 24 -2.55 1.20 19.82
N ASP A 25 -2.53 1.24 18.50
CA ASP A 25 -1.34 1.51 17.70
C ASP A 25 -1.00 3.00 17.59
N VAL A 26 -2.01 3.88 17.45
CA VAL A 26 -1.74 5.32 17.32
C VAL A 26 -1.33 5.96 18.64
N LYS A 27 -0.56 7.04 18.54
CA LYS A 27 -0.16 7.90 19.68
C LYS A 27 -0.70 9.31 19.48
N VAL A 28 -0.89 10.03 20.59
CA VAL A 28 -1.22 11.46 20.52
C VAL A 28 -0.13 12.17 19.71
N GLY A 29 -0.57 12.99 18.77
CA GLY A 29 0.31 13.71 17.84
C GLY A 29 0.53 13.00 16.50
N ASN A 30 0.23 11.68 16.36
CA ASN A 30 0.33 11.00 15.08
C ASN A 30 -0.62 11.59 14.03
N THR A 31 -0.20 11.52 12.80
CA THR A 31 -1.00 11.86 11.62
C THR A 31 -1.82 10.66 11.17
N ILE A 32 -3.06 10.89 10.78
CA ILE A 32 -3.92 9.93 10.09
C ILE A 32 -4.34 10.57 8.77
N LEU A 33 -4.19 9.83 7.69
CA LEU A 33 -4.58 10.25 6.35
C LEU A 33 -5.80 9.44 5.89
N LEU A 34 -6.75 10.09 5.25
CA LEU A 34 -7.96 9.48 4.73
C LEU A 34 -8.07 9.79 3.24
N ASP A 35 -8.66 8.86 2.47
CA ASP A 35 -8.86 8.99 1.02
C ASP A 35 -7.56 9.40 0.31
N ASP A 36 -6.51 8.57 0.45
CA ASP A 36 -5.20 8.76 -0.17
C ASP A 36 -4.55 10.12 0.16
N GLY A 37 -4.76 10.58 1.40
CA GLY A 37 -4.17 11.82 1.91
C GLY A 37 -4.93 13.09 1.57
N LYS A 38 -6.07 13.01 0.88
CA LYS A 38 -6.93 14.18 0.60
C LYS A 38 -7.46 14.84 1.87
N ILE A 39 -7.65 14.06 2.93
CA ILE A 39 -8.04 14.54 4.25
C ILE A 39 -6.95 14.15 5.24
N LYS A 40 -6.53 15.11 6.07
CA LYS A 40 -5.50 14.91 7.09
C LYS A 40 -6.03 15.28 8.45
N VAL A 41 -5.80 14.37 9.41
CA VAL A 41 -6.19 14.61 10.79
C VAL A 41 -5.01 14.29 11.73
N LYS A 42 -5.03 14.87 12.91
CA LYS A 42 -4.01 14.67 13.96
C LYS A 42 -4.65 14.11 15.21
N VAL A 43 -4.09 13.04 15.75
CA VAL A 43 -4.56 12.43 17.00
C VAL A 43 -4.36 13.39 18.16
N LYS A 44 -5.45 13.71 18.88
CA LYS A 44 -5.43 14.58 20.08
C LYS A 44 -5.59 13.80 21.37
N GLU A 45 -6.41 12.77 21.38
CA GLU A 45 -6.73 12.03 22.58
C GLU A 45 -7.15 10.59 22.25
N LYS A 46 -6.82 9.68 23.15
CA LYS A 46 -7.35 8.29 23.15
C LYS A 46 -8.29 8.17 24.34
N THR A 47 -9.54 7.80 24.06
CA THR A 47 -10.53 7.68 25.13
C THR A 47 -10.46 6.32 25.82
N LYS A 48 -11.07 6.20 27.02
CA LYS A 48 -11.15 4.91 27.75
C LYS A 48 -11.91 3.84 26.96
N ASP A 49 -12.87 4.24 26.13
CA ASP A 49 -13.70 3.37 25.30
C ASP A 49 -12.99 2.98 23.98
N ARG A 50 -11.65 3.13 23.91
CA ARG A 50 -10.83 2.83 22.74
C ARG A 50 -11.16 3.65 21.50
N ASN A 51 -11.86 4.78 21.62
CA ASN A 51 -12.07 5.72 20.54
C ASN A 51 -10.87 6.66 20.43
N VAL A 52 -10.68 7.25 19.24
CA VAL A 52 -9.58 8.18 18.95
C VAL A 52 -10.17 9.52 18.55
N ARG A 53 -9.96 10.55 19.39
CA ARG A 53 -10.31 11.93 19.05
C ARG A 53 -9.23 12.55 18.20
N VAL A 54 -9.63 13.16 17.09
CA VAL A 54 -8.72 13.77 16.13
C VAL A 54 -9.14 15.21 15.82
N GLU A 55 -8.16 16.00 15.47
CA GLU A 55 -8.32 17.34 14.90
C GLU A 55 -8.14 17.28 13.39
N VAL A 56 -9.05 17.84 12.62
CA VAL A 56 -8.93 17.95 11.16
C VAL A 56 -7.95 19.08 10.84
N THR A 57 -6.82 18.74 10.22
CA THR A 57 -5.79 19.69 9.79
C THR A 57 -5.89 20.03 8.30
N LEU A 58 -6.43 19.10 7.51
CA LEU A 58 -6.84 19.32 6.12
C LEU A 58 -8.20 18.66 5.93
N GLY A 59 -9.24 19.43 5.69
CA GLY A 59 -10.59 18.96 5.51
C GLY A 59 -10.92 18.61 4.06
N GLY A 60 -12.02 17.88 3.87
CA GLY A 60 -12.54 17.50 2.56
C GLY A 60 -13.83 16.69 2.68
N ILE A 61 -14.36 16.25 1.56
CA ILE A 61 -15.52 15.36 1.51
C ILE A 61 -15.05 13.93 1.69
N LEU A 62 -15.48 13.25 2.75
CA LEU A 62 -15.19 11.85 3.00
C LEU A 62 -16.38 10.99 2.60
N SER A 63 -16.22 10.19 1.56
CA SER A 63 -17.18 9.17 1.16
C SER A 63 -16.95 7.85 1.88
N SER A 64 -17.94 6.93 1.79
CA SER A 64 -17.85 5.61 2.41
C SER A 64 -16.76 4.74 1.78
N LYS A 65 -16.22 3.80 2.58
CA LYS A 65 -15.24 2.79 2.15
C LYS A 65 -13.91 3.36 1.64
N LYS A 66 -13.49 4.51 2.17
CA LYS A 66 -12.19 5.11 1.85
C LYS A 66 -11.07 4.53 2.72
N GLY A 67 -9.87 4.49 2.14
CA GLY A 67 -8.67 4.04 2.82
C GLY A 67 -8.27 4.95 3.99
N ILE A 68 -7.57 4.34 4.95
CA ILE A 68 -6.93 5.02 6.07
C ILE A 68 -5.45 4.67 6.07
N ASN A 69 -4.58 5.69 6.09
CA ASN A 69 -3.13 5.53 6.17
C ASN A 69 -2.61 6.11 7.47
N LEU A 70 -1.65 5.43 8.05
CA LEU A 70 -1.05 5.73 9.35
C LEU A 70 0.47 5.88 9.21
N PRO A 71 0.97 6.97 8.59
CA PRO A 71 2.40 7.11 8.23
C PRO A 71 3.33 7.10 9.43
N ASP A 72 2.87 7.64 10.57
CA ASP A 72 3.68 7.75 11.79
C ASP A 72 3.49 6.55 12.74
N THR A 73 2.80 5.48 12.30
CA THR A 73 2.33 4.42 13.21
C THR A 73 2.78 3.04 12.73
N LYS A 74 3.45 2.33 13.62
CA LYS A 74 3.74 0.91 13.40
C LYS A 74 2.46 0.10 13.61
N ILE A 75 1.94 -0.46 12.53
CA ILE A 75 0.69 -1.23 12.52
C ILE A 75 0.94 -2.64 13.06
N SER A 76 0.07 -3.10 13.98
CA SER A 76 0.15 -4.41 14.62
C SER A 76 -0.54 -5.55 13.85
N LEU A 77 -1.07 -5.29 12.65
CA LEU A 77 -1.68 -6.32 11.80
C LEU A 77 -0.65 -7.39 11.39
N PRO A 78 -1.06 -8.66 11.33
CA PRO A 78 -0.24 -9.72 10.77
C PRO A 78 0.04 -9.46 9.28
N ALA A 79 1.06 -10.11 8.73
CA ALA A 79 1.40 -10.02 7.31
C ALA A 79 0.29 -10.58 6.40
N LEU A 80 -0.36 -11.65 6.88
CA LEU A 80 -1.54 -12.25 6.26
C LEU A 80 -2.69 -12.20 7.26
N THR A 81 -3.80 -11.58 6.88
CA THR A 81 -5.05 -11.59 7.65
C THR A 81 -5.81 -12.90 7.45
N GLU A 82 -6.84 -13.16 8.25
CA GLU A 82 -7.72 -14.33 8.05
C GLU A 82 -8.33 -14.34 6.65
N LYS A 83 -8.71 -13.16 6.13
CA LYS A 83 -9.21 -13.04 4.75
C LYS A 83 -8.14 -13.40 3.73
N ASP A 84 -6.90 -12.93 3.92
CA ASP A 84 -5.80 -13.22 2.99
C ASP A 84 -5.48 -14.72 2.94
N LEU A 85 -5.66 -15.44 4.06
CA LEU A 85 -5.50 -16.90 4.08
C LEU A 85 -6.57 -17.61 3.24
N VAL A 86 -7.83 -17.16 3.33
CA VAL A 86 -8.91 -17.71 2.49
C VAL A 86 -8.67 -17.39 1.01
N ASP A 87 -8.25 -16.16 0.71
CA ASP A 87 -7.92 -15.78 -0.67
C ASP A 87 -6.70 -16.57 -1.20
N LEU A 88 -5.72 -16.88 -0.32
CA LEU A 88 -4.55 -17.69 -0.67
C LEU A 88 -4.93 -19.13 -0.99
N ASP A 89 -5.84 -19.74 -0.23
CA ASP A 89 -6.35 -21.08 -0.51
C ASP A 89 -6.98 -21.13 -1.91
N PHE A 90 -7.77 -20.11 -2.29
CA PHE A 90 -8.32 -19.99 -3.62
C PHE A 90 -7.23 -19.85 -4.70
N ILE A 91 -6.21 -19.02 -4.47
CA ILE A 91 -5.07 -18.83 -5.39
C ILE A 91 -4.37 -20.16 -5.64
N ILE A 92 -4.15 -20.95 -4.58
CA ILE A 92 -3.49 -22.27 -4.66
C ILE A 92 -4.37 -23.26 -5.41
N GLU A 93 -5.67 -23.32 -5.12
CA GLU A 93 -6.63 -24.19 -5.79
C GLU A 93 -6.73 -23.92 -7.29
N GLN A 94 -6.66 -22.64 -7.69
CA GLN A 94 -6.71 -22.22 -9.09
C GLN A 94 -5.34 -22.29 -9.79
N GLU A 95 -4.29 -22.76 -9.12
CA GLU A 95 -2.91 -22.88 -9.64
C GLU A 95 -2.42 -21.57 -10.30
N LEU A 96 -2.69 -20.41 -9.68
CA LEU A 96 -2.28 -19.12 -10.25
C LEU A 96 -0.76 -18.97 -10.25
N ASP A 97 -0.22 -18.39 -11.32
CA ASP A 97 1.23 -18.22 -11.51
C ASP A 97 1.84 -17.25 -10.47
N TRP A 98 1.10 -16.21 -10.08
CA TRP A 98 1.59 -15.14 -9.23
C TRP A 98 0.60 -14.74 -8.15
N VAL A 99 1.14 -14.40 -6.97
CA VAL A 99 0.41 -13.73 -5.90
C VAL A 99 1.14 -12.46 -5.51
N ALA A 100 0.41 -11.35 -5.38
CA ALA A 100 0.96 -10.07 -4.95
C ALA A 100 0.62 -9.81 -3.47
N LEU A 101 1.64 -9.66 -2.63
CA LEU A 101 1.48 -9.34 -1.22
C LEU A 101 1.52 -7.83 -1.01
N SER A 102 0.41 -7.26 -0.55
CA SER A 102 0.30 -5.83 -0.23
C SER A 102 0.90 -5.50 1.14
N PHE A 103 1.28 -4.25 1.30
CA PHE A 103 1.75 -3.68 2.56
C PHE A 103 2.93 -4.43 3.19
N VAL A 104 3.85 -4.94 2.35
CA VAL A 104 5.08 -5.57 2.80
C VAL A 104 5.90 -4.57 3.62
N ARG A 105 6.34 -4.99 4.82
CA ARG A 105 7.14 -4.17 5.75
C ARG A 105 8.54 -4.74 5.97
N SER A 106 8.66 -6.06 5.86
CA SER A 106 9.91 -6.76 6.11
C SER A 106 10.00 -8.07 5.34
N VAL A 107 11.19 -8.66 5.30
CA VAL A 107 11.41 -9.98 4.72
C VAL A 107 10.58 -11.07 5.38
N LYS A 108 10.24 -10.92 6.67
CA LYS A 108 9.41 -11.89 7.41
C LYS A 108 8.02 -12.05 6.79
N ASP A 109 7.46 -10.96 6.24
CA ASP A 109 6.14 -10.99 5.62
C ASP A 109 6.16 -11.90 4.38
N ILE A 110 7.25 -11.85 3.61
CA ILE A 110 7.46 -12.71 2.44
C ILE A 110 7.66 -14.16 2.84
N ILE A 111 8.49 -14.41 3.88
CA ILE A 111 8.78 -15.77 4.38
C ILE A 111 7.49 -16.44 4.88
N ILE A 112 6.60 -15.72 5.57
CA ILE A 112 5.32 -16.26 6.03
C ILE A 112 4.48 -16.74 4.84
N LEU A 113 4.36 -15.93 3.78
CA LEU A 113 3.64 -16.33 2.58
C LEU A 113 4.33 -17.49 1.85
N ARG A 114 5.67 -17.45 1.73
CA ARG A 114 6.47 -18.50 1.11
C ARG A 114 6.23 -19.85 1.77
N ASN A 115 6.31 -19.90 3.10
CA ASN A 115 6.08 -21.12 3.85
C ASN A 115 4.68 -21.70 3.60
N LYS A 116 3.65 -20.86 3.50
CA LYS A 116 2.29 -21.29 3.18
C LYS A 116 2.17 -21.92 1.79
N LEU A 117 2.82 -21.33 0.80
CA LEU A 117 2.87 -21.85 -0.56
C LEU A 117 3.64 -23.19 -0.61
N GLU A 118 4.76 -23.30 0.11
CA GLU A 118 5.56 -24.53 0.18
C GLU A 118 4.82 -25.66 0.90
N GLU A 119 4.14 -25.37 2.02
CA GLU A 119 3.28 -26.34 2.74
C GLU A 119 2.24 -26.96 1.79
N SER A 120 1.69 -26.15 0.88
CA SER A 120 0.71 -26.56 -0.10
C SER A 120 1.32 -27.10 -1.42
N LYS A 121 2.67 -27.17 -1.49
CA LYS A 121 3.41 -27.54 -2.72
C LYS A 121 3.06 -26.72 -3.94
N SER A 122 2.61 -25.48 -3.74
CA SER A 122 2.28 -24.56 -4.81
C SER A 122 3.54 -24.02 -5.49
N ARG A 123 3.45 -23.78 -6.82
CA ARG A 123 4.49 -23.15 -7.63
C ARG A 123 4.27 -21.64 -7.81
N THR A 124 3.23 -21.09 -7.19
CA THR A 124 2.88 -19.67 -7.27
C THR A 124 4.06 -18.80 -6.80
N LYS A 125 4.41 -17.83 -7.61
CA LYS A 125 5.48 -16.87 -7.34
C LYS A 125 4.97 -15.66 -6.57
N ILE A 126 5.84 -15.03 -5.80
CA ILE A 126 5.49 -13.91 -4.92
C ILE A 126 5.97 -12.59 -5.52
N ILE A 127 5.03 -11.64 -5.70
CA ILE A 127 5.33 -10.24 -5.96
C ILE A 127 5.22 -9.47 -4.64
N ALA A 128 6.32 -8.88 -4.16
CA ALA A 128 6.27 -7.98 -3.00
C ALA A 128 5.87 -6.57 -3.44
N LYS A 129 4.77 -6.04 -2.90
CA LYS A 129 4.34 -4.66 -3.15
C LYS A 129 4.99 -3.72 -2.15
N ILE A 130 5.78 -2.77 -2.67
CA ILE A 130 6.46 -1.75 -1.87
C ILE A 130 5.56 -0.53 -1.78
N GLU A 131 4.88 -0.41 -0.64
CA GLU A 131 3.84 0.57 -0.32
C GLU A 131 4.15 1.32 0.98
N LYS A 132 5.06 0.77 1.80
CA LYS A 132 5.35 1.27 3.15
C LYS A 132 6.81 1.70 3.30
N PRO A 133 7.06 2.81 4.04
CA PRO A 133 8.43 3.27 4.31
C PRO A 133 9.29 2.22 5.01
N GLU A 134 8.71 1.37 5.86
CA GLU A 134 9.42 0.30 6.56
C GLU A 134 10.06 -0.70 5.60
N ALA A 135 9.42 -0.97 4.46
CA ALA A 135 9.97 -1.85 3.43
C ALA A 135 11.30 -1.33 2.86
N LEU A 136 11.46 -0.01 2.78
CA LEU A 136 12.67 0.61 2.23
C LEU A 136 13.91 0.31 3.06
N ASN A 137 13.76 0.21 4.39
CA ASN A 137 14.84 -0.14 5.30
C ASN A 137 15.30 -1.59 5.13
N ASN A 138 14.44 -2.44 4.59
CA ASN A 138 14.67 -3.88 4.41
C ASN A 138 14.65 -4.28 2.93
N ILE A 139 14.71 -3.32 2.01
CA ILE A 139 14.42 -3.53 0.58
C ILE A 139 15.33 -4.59 -0.06
N ARG A 140 16.59 -4.69 0.35
CA ARG A 140 17.54 -5.67 -0.20
C ARG A 140 17.12 -7.09 0.10
N ASP A 141 16.73 -7.36 1.35
CA ASP A 141 16.32 -8.69 1.80
C ASP A 141 14.96 -9.06 1.22
N ILE A 142 14.04 -8.09 1.12
CA ILE A 142 12.74 -8.25 0.44
C ILE A 142 12.94 -8.64 -1.02
N ILE A 143 13.83 -7.96 -1.76
CA ILE A 143 14.13 -8.28 -3.17
C ILE A 143 14.70 -9.69 -3.31
N VAL A 144 15.59 -10.10 -2.43
CA VAL A 144 16.20 -11.44 -2.47
C VAL A 144 15.15 -12.52 -2.28
N GLU A 145 14.27 -12.37 -1.29
CA GLU A 145 13.28 -13.37 -0.90
C GLU A 145 12.06 -13.40 -1.84
N SER A 146 11.74 -12.32 -2.51
CA SER A 146 10.62 -12.23 -3.46
C SER A 146 11.00 -12.78 -4.84
N ASP A 147 10.00 -13.14 -5.66
CA ASP A 147 10.20 -13.52 -7.05
C ASP A 147 10.12 -12.31 -7.99
N ALA A 148 9.37 -11.28 -7.61
CA ALA A 148 9.30 -9.98 -8.28
C ALA A 148 8.96 -8.87 -7.29
N ILE A 149 9.16 -7.62 -7.69
CA ILE A 149 8.84 -6.43 -6.91
C ILE A 149 7.82 -5.57 -7.67
N MET A 150 6.87 -5.01 -6.94
CA MET A 150 5.97 -3.97 -7.46
C MET A 150 6.17 -2.68 -6.65
N ILE A 151 6.50 -1.61 -7.32
CA ILE A 151 6.59 -0.27 -6.74
C ILE A 151 5.21 0.38 -6.86
N ALA A 152 4.44 0.36 -5.78
CA ALA A 152 3.08 0.92 -5.72
C ALA A 152 3.15 2.40 -5.32
N ARG A 153 3.37 3.26 -6.31
CA ARG A 153 3.72 4.68 -6.10
C ARG A 153 2.61 5.48 -5.43
N GLY A 154 1.36 5.13 -5.69
CA GLY A 154 0.20 5.78 -5.06
C GLY A 154 0.26 5.67 -3.54
N ASP A 155 0.28 4.44 -3.01
CA ASP A 155 0.34 4.19 -1.56
C ASP A 155 1.64 4.72 -0.95
N LEU A 156 2.76 4.50 -1.62
CA LEU A 156 4.07 4.97 -1.14
C LEU A 156 4.14 6.50 -1.05
N GLY A 157 3.53 7.21 -2.02
CA GLY A 157 3.47 8.67 -2.04
C GLY A 157 2.48 9.28 -1.03
N VAL A 158 1.57 8.47 -0.48
CA VAL A 158 0.74 8.87 0.67
C VAL A 158 1.53 8.80 1.98
N GLU A 159 2.42 7.82 2.09
CA GLU A 159 3.20 7.54 3.31
C GLU A 159 4.52 8.35 3.38
N LEU A 160 5.02 8.84 2.27
CA LEU A 160 6.28 9.58 2.14
C LEU A 160 6.08 10.92 1.44
N PRO A 161 7.02 11.89 1.60
CA PRO A 161 7.06 13.07 0.74
C PRO A 161 7.10 12.66 -0.74
N VAL A 162 6.12 13.14 -1.51
CA VAL A 162 5.90 12.69 -2.90
C VAL A 162 7.13 12.91 -3.79
N GLU A 163 7.93 13.93 -3.52
CA GLU A 163 9.18 14.24 -4.22
C GLU A 163 10.27 13.19 -4.04
N GLN A 164 10.17 12.32 -3.04
CA GLN A 164 11.12 11.24 -2.82
C GLN A 164 10.78 9.98 -3.65
N VAL A 165 9.52 9.82 -4.05
CA VAL A 165 9.05 8.62 -4.75
C VAL A 165 9.83 8.33 -6.04
N PRO A 166 10.14 9.30 -6.92
CA PRO A 166 10.94 9.04 -8.12
C PRO A 166 12.35 8.55 -7.83
N LEU A 167 13.00 9.06 -6.78
CA LEU A 167 14.34 8.63 -6.37
C LEU A 167 14.33 7.20 -5.82
N ILE A 168 13.32 6.89 -5.02
CA ILE A 168 13.09 5.55 -4.46
C ILE A 168 12.82 4.55 -5.58
N GLN A 169 11.98 4.90 -6.54
CA GLN A 169 11.71 4.08 -7.73
C GLN A 169 13.02 3.69 -8.45
N LYS A 170 13.84 4.66 -8.78
CA LYS A 170 15.15 4.44 -9.45
C LYS A 170 16.06 3.52 -8.65
N ASP A 171 16.12 3.71 -7.34
CA ASP A 171 16.96 2.90 -6.47
C ASP A 171 16.47 1.45 -6.37
N ILE A 172 15.16 1.24 -6.29
CA ILE A 172 14.55 -0.10 -6.26
C ILE A 172 14.77 -0.81 -7.60
N ILE A 173 14.47 -0.14 -8.73
CA ILE A 173 14.68 -0.72 -10.08
C ILE A 173 16.13 -1.18 -10.23
N ARG A 174 17.11 -0.31 -9.92
CA ARG A 174 18.52 -0.65 -9.99
C ARG A 174 18.86 -1.87 -9.12
N LYS A 175 18.34 -1.96 -7.90
CA LYS A 175 18.58 -3.11 -7.01
C LYS A 175 17.94 -4.40 -7.55
N CYS A 176 16.78 -4.32 -8.17
CA CYS A 176 16.12 -5.46 -8.81
C CYS A 176 16.93 -5.97 -10.00
N ILE A 177 17.40 -5.08 -10.89
CA ILE A 177 18.27 -5.42 -12.01
C ILE A 177 19.52 -6.16 -11.53
N HIS A 178 20.21 -5.66 -10.49
CA HIS A 178 21.41 -6.31 -9.94
C HIS A 178 21.14 -7.70 -9.35
N ARG A 179 19.88 -8.03 -9.04
CA ARG A 179 19.47 -9.33 -8.50
C ARG A 179 18.71 -10.19 -9.49
N ALA A 180 18.61 -9.74 -10.76
CA ALA A 180 17.84 -10.38 -11.82
C ALA A 180 16.39 -10.69 -11.36
N LYS A 181 15.76 -9.74 -10.64
CA LYS A 181 14.38 -9.83 -10.18
C LYS A 181 13.52 -8.90 -11.02
N PRO A 182 12.42 -9.37 -11.62
CA PRO A 182 11.47 -8.52 -12.31
C PRO A 182 10.92 -7.40 -11.42
N VAL A 183 10.75 -6.20 -12.00
CA VAL A 183 10.20 -5.05 -11.30
C VAL A 183 9.08 -4.39 -12.10
N ILE A 184 7.96 -4.16 -11.42
CA ILE A 184 6.76 -3.53 -11.97
C ILE A 184 6.64 -2.13 -11.37
N VAL A 185 6.46 -1.11 -12.20
CA VAL A 185 6.10 0.24 -11.75
C VAL A 185 4.59 0.40 -11.88
N ALA A 186 3.92 0.68 -10.76
CA ALA A 186 2.47 0.67 -10.66
C ALA A 186 1.91 2.00 -10.18
N THR A 187 0.67 2.25 -10.58
CA THR A 187 -0.20 3.38 -10.23
C THR A 187 0.21 4.72 -10.84
N GLN A 188 -0.77 5.52 -11.18
CA GLN A 188 -0.60 6.87 -11.70
C GLN A 188 0.31 6.94 -12.94
N MET A 189 0.26 5.94 -13.81
CA MET A 189 1.05 5.91 -15.03
C MET A 189 0.46 6.84 -16.11
N MET A 190 -0.84 6.70 -16.37
CA MET A 190 -1.61 7.51 -17.32
C MET A 190 -2.98 7.89 -16.74
N GLU A 191 -3.01 8.30 -15.47
CA GLU A 191 -4.20 8.57 -14.65
C GLU A 191 -5.20 9.51 -15.36
N SER A 192 -4.70 10.53 -16.09
CA SER A 192 -5.56 11.46 -16.82
C SER A 192 -6.39 10.79 -17.92
N MET A 193 -6.00 9.59 -18.36
CA MET A 193 -6.74 8.85 -19.38
C MET A 193 -8.00 8.13 -18.84
N ILE A 194 -8.25 8.18 -17.54
CA ILE A 194 -9.55 7.80 -16.97
C ILE A 194 -10.66 8.68 -17.59
N GLU A 195 -10.37 9.99 -17.76
CA GLU A 195 -11.34 10.97 -18.27
C GLU A 195 -10.98 11.54 -19.65
N ARG A 196 -9.75 11.33 -20.12
CA ARG A 196 -9.23 11.95 -21.36
C ARG A 196 -8.78 10.90 -22.36
N ALA A 197 -8.94 11.19 -23.63
CA ALA A 197 -8.51 10.32 -24.73
C ALA A 197 -6.98 10.26 -24.90
N LYS A 198 -6.22 11.15 -24.27
CA LYS A 198 -4.75 11.23 -24.37
C LYS A 198 -4.14 11.56 -23.01
N PRO A 199 -2.98 10.96 -22.66
CA PRO A 199 -2.25 11.30 -21.45
C PRO A 199 -1.67 12.71 -21.55
N ASN A 200 -1.35 13.29 -20.39
CA ASN A 200 -0.63 14.55 -20.34
C ASN A 200 0.89 14.31 -20.54
N ARG A 201 1.66 15.41 -20.72
CA ARG A 201 3.10 15.30 -21.01
C ARG A 201 3.90 14.72 -19.86
N SER A 202 3.54 15.00 -18.62
CA SER A 202 4.23 14.46 -17.45
C SER A 202 4.05 12.95 -17.35
N GLU A 203 2.86 12.44 -17.63
CA GLU A 203 2.58 11.00 -17.68
C GLU A 203 3.39 10.29 -18.78
N ILE A 204 3.44 10.88 -19.99
CA ILE A 204 4.26 10.32 -21.08
C ILE A 204 5.72 10.24 -20.65
N THR A 205 6.24 11.29 -20.02
CA THR A 205 7.62 11.35 -19.55
C THR A 205 7.85 10.35 -18.43
N ASP A 206 6.89 10.17 -17.54
CA ASP A 206 6.99 9.23 -16.42
C ASP A 206 7.04 7.78 -16.88
N VAL A 207 6.15 7.38 -17.81
CA VAL A 207 6.17 6.05 -18.43
C VAL A 207 7.52 5.83 -19.16
N ALA A 208 7.96 6.79 -19.97
CA ALA A 208 9.22 6.70 -20.68
C ALA A 208 10.41 6.54 -19.71
N ASN A 209 10.42 7.29 -18.60
CA ASN A 209 11.47 7.16 -17.58
C ASN A 209 11.45 5.79 -16.93
N ALA A 210 10.28 5.26 -16.53
CA ALA A 210 10.19 3.92 -15.94
C ALA A 210 10.79 2.84 -16.87
N VAL A 211 10.50 2.92 -18.17
CA VAL A 211 11.06 2.01 -19.19
C VAL A 211 12.57 2.20 -19.34
N LEU A 212 13.04 3.44 -19.45
CA LEU A 212 14.47 3.76 -19.59
C LEU A 212 15.29 3.39 -18.35
N GLU A 213 14.67 3.42 -17.17
CA GLU A 213 15.28 3.00 -15.91
C GLU A 213 15.41 1.48 -15.80
N GLY A 214 14.73 0.72 -16.69
CA GLY A 214 14.79 -0.74 -16.76
C GLY A 214 13.70 -1.46 -16.01
N ALA A 215 12.52 -0.84 -15.83
CA ALA A 215 11.34 -1.55 -15.35
C ALA A 215 10.91 -2.63 -16.36
N ASP A 216 10.58 -3.83 -15.90
CA ASP A 216 10.14 -4.94 -16.74
C ASP A 216 8.68 -4.79 -17.17
N ALA A 217 7.87 -4.11 -16.35
CA ALA A 217 6.48 -3.81 -16.67
C ALA A 217 6.03 -2.49 -16.02
N VAL A 218 5.02 -1.88 -16.63
CA VAL A 218 4.20 -0.83 -16.02
C VAL A 218 2.78 -1.34 -15.86
N MET A 219 2.11 -0.98 -14.76
CA MET A 219 0.75 -1.42 -14.49
C MET A 219 -0.23 -0.26 -14.60
N LEU A 220 -1.28 -0.44 -15.39
CA LEU A 220 -2.45 0.42 -15.42
C LEU A 220 -3.46 -0.06 -14.38
N SER A 221 -4.10 0.84 -13.68
CA SER A 221 -5.08 0.57 -12.62
C SER A 221 -6.44 1.18 -12.97
N GLY A 222 -6.76 2.33 -12.44
CA GLY A 222 -7.97 3.07 -12.75
C GLY A 222 -8.13 3.34 -14.25
N GLU A 223 -7.04 3.56 -14.97
CA GLU A 223 -7.00 3.85 -16.41
C GLU A 223 -7.71 2.80 -17.27
N THR A 224 -7.82 1.56 -16.78
CA THR A 224 -8.45 0.45 -17.49
C THR A 224 -9.58 -0.23 -16.72
N ALA A 225 -9.79 0.16 -15.46
CA ALA A 225 -10.77 -0.48 -14.56
C ALA A 225 -12.04 0.35 -14.37
N THR A 226 -12.10 1.61 -14.82
CA THR A 226 -13.23 2.53 -14.71
C THR A 226 -13.85 2.84 -16.07
#